data_d57be50499a1e15bd6732766e9797494
#
_entry.id   d57be50499a1e15bd6732766e9797494
#
_cell.length_a   1.000
_cell.length_b   1.000
_cell.length_c   1.000
_cell.angle_alpha   90.00
_cell.angle_beta   90.00
_cell.angle_gamma   90.00
#
_symmetry.space_group_name_H-M   'P 1'
#
loop_
_entity.id
_entity.type
_entity.pdbx_description
1 polymer ?
#
loop_
_entity_poly.entity_id
_entity_poly.type
_entity_poly.pdbx_seq_one_letter_code
_entity_poly.pdbx_strand_id
1 'polypeptide(L)'
;MSMTKTETVHSSAEALRYPWEQHPGEDQVVEVATGVLWLRLKLPFRLNHVNIYLLADGDNWVAVDSGFGNEESIAAWTRLLDGPLKHVKISRLIVTHSHPDHVGLAGWIVERFACPLVMSQVEYLQSVYHQNRGTEERRNAQRLFFRRHGMDETLTDKLLGRGQEYLQRVSVLPASYRRISHGDEIQIGSRRFKVITGGGHALDQVMLYCAADKLFLSADQVLSKISPSVSVWAVEPELARRISGVAGEPHHHPAL
;
A
#
# COMPACT_ATOMS: atom_id res chain seq x y z
N MET A 1 32.40 -47.14 9.52
CA MET A 1 32.06 -45.74 9.22
C MET A 1 30.74 -45.74 8.46
N SER A 2 29.65 -45.47 9.15
CA SER A 2 28.30 -45.47 8.56
C SER A 2 28.00 -44.04 8.12
N MET A 3 27.80 -43.85 6.82
CA MET A 3 27.33 -42.59 6.25
C MET A 3 25.81 -42.49 6.43
N THR A 4 25.37 -41.59 7.28
CA THR A 4 23.96 -41.23 7.46
C THR A 4 23.51 -40.41 6.23
N LYS A 5 22.59 -40.97 5.44
CA LYS A 5 21.90 -40.23 4.37
C LYS A 5 21.01 -39.18 5.00
N THR A 6 21.27 -37.91 4.70
CA THR A 6 20.35 -36.82 4.99
C THR A 6 19.19 -36.91 4.00
N GLU A 7 18.02 -37.31 4.47
CA GLU A 7 16.79 -37.24 3.69
C GLU A 7 16.41 -35.75 3.53
N THR A 8 16.49 -35.26 2.30
CA THR A 8 15.95 -33.95 1.92
C THR A 8 14.44 -34.10 1.86
N VAL A 9 13.74 -33.56 2.86
CA VAL A 9 12.30 -33.46 2.84
C VAL A 9 11.94 -32.39 1.77
N HIS A 10 11.65 -32.82 0.56
CA HIS A 10 10.96 -32.01 -0.42
C HIS A 10 9.50 -31.89 0.01
N SER A 11 9.16 -30.85 0.75
CA SER A 11 7.78 -30.40 0.86
C SER A 11 7.33 -30.03 -0.55
N SER A 12 6.40 -30.77 -1.13
CA SER A 12 5.68 -30.36 -2.33
C SER A 12 4.86 -29.13 -1.96
N ALA A 13 5.37 -27.93 -2.26
CA ALA A 13 4.60 -26.71 -2.11
C ALA A 13 3.33 -26.88 -2.95
N GLU A 14 2.17 -26.85 -2.31
CA GLU A 14 0.90 -26.84 -3.03
C GLU A 14 0.91 -25.64 -4.01
N ALA A 15 0.58 -25.91 -5.26
CA ALA A 15 0.53 -24.87 -6.27
C ALA A 15 -0.50 -23.81 -5.89
N LEU A 16 -0.16 -22.53 -6.08
CA LEU A 16 -1.10 -21.43 -5.86
C LEU A 16 -2.35 -21.64 -6.70
N ARG A 17 -3.51 -21.52 -6.06
CA ARG A 17 -4.81 -21.59 -6.72
C ARG A 17 -5.34 -20.18 -6.90
N TYR A 18 -5.89 -19.90 -8.08
CA TYR A 18 -6.55 -18.65 -8.43
C TYR A 18 -8.05 -18.93 -8.57
N PRO A 19 -8.85 -18.76 -7.50
CA PRO A 19 -10.27 -19.17 -7.51
C PRO A 19 -11.13 -18.35 -8.47
N TRP A 20 -10.65 -17.15 -8.89
CA TRP A 20 -11.34 -16.31 -9.88
C TRP A 20 -10.54 -16.28 -11.17
N GLU A 21 -11.10 -16.87 -12.23
CA GLU A 21 -10.51 -16.88 -13.56
C GLU A 21 -10.46 -15.48 -14.17
N GLN A 22 -11.45 -14.66 -13.82
CA GLN A 22 -11.56 -13.29 -14.30
C GLN A 22 -11.56 -12.31 -13.14
N HIS A 23 -10.91 -11.17 -13.35
CA HIS A 23 -10.98 -10.04 -12.44
C HIS A 23 -12.25 -9.21 -12.69
N PRO A 24 -12.69 -8.37 -11.72
CA PRO A 24 -13.76 -7.40 -11.97
C PRO A 24 -13.42 -6.54 -13.20
N GLY A 25 -14.38 -6.38 -14.09
CA GLY A 25 -14.31 -5.40 -15.18
C GLY A 25 -14.50 -3.98 -14.63
N GLU A 26 -14.46 -3.00 -15.55
CA GLU A 26 -14.84 -1.64 -15.19
C GLU A 26 -16.27 -1.64 -14.66
N ASP A 27 -16.50 -0.86 -13.61
CA ASP A 27 -17.82 -0.70 -12.97
C ASP A 27 -18.43 -2.01 -12.44
N GLN A 28 -17.60 -3.06 -12.24
CA GLN A 28 -17.98 -4.34 -11.67
C GLN A 28 -17.36 -4.55 -10.29
N VAL A 29 -18.05 -5.35 -9.49
CA VAL A 29 -17.62 -5.76 -8.16
C VAL A 29 -17.78 -7.27 -8.05
N VAL A 30 -16.81 -7.95 -7.46
CA VAL A 30 -16.83 -9.39 -7.20
C VAL A 30 -16.76 -9.61 -5.69
N GLU A 31 -17.69 -10.38 -5.15
CA GLU A 31 -17.60 -10.84 -3.77
C GLU A 31 -16.64 -12.04 -3.70
N VAL A 32 -15.48 -11.82 -3.09
CA VAL A 32 -14.38 -12.80 -3.00
C VAL A 32 -14.43 -13.66 -1.74
N ALA A 33 -15.12 -13.20 -0.74
CA ALA A 33 -15.50 -13.93 0.45
C ALA A 33 -16.75 -13.25 1.01
N THR A 34 -17.54 -13.92 1.84
CA THR A 34 -18.77 -13.35 2.41
C THR A 34 -18.49 -11.98 3.03
N GLY A 35 -19.12 -10.91 2.50
CA GLY A 35 -18.92 -9.55 2.95
C GLY A 35 -17.54 -8.97 2.61
N VAL A 36 -16.84 -9.50 1.60
CA VAL A 36 -15.59 -8.96 1.06
C VAL A 36 -15.75 -8.72 -0.43
N LEU A 37 -15.87 -7.47 -0.80
CA LEU A 37 -16.02 -7.06 -2.19
C LEU A 37 -14.68 -6.62 -2.76
N TRP A 38 -14.38 -7.06 -3.98
CA TRP A 38 -13.22 -6.70 -4.76
C TRP A 38 -13.64 -5.87 -5.97
N LEU A 39 -13.00 -4.76 -6.18
CA LEU A 39 -13.10 -3.92 -7.36
C LEU A 39 -11.71 -3.55 -7.87
N ARG A 40 -11.62 -3.14 -9.12
CA ARG A 40 -10.38 -2.71 -9.74
C ARG A 40 -10.56 -1.33 -10.35
N LEU A 41 -9.55 -0.48 -10.10
CA LEU A 41 -9.46 0.82 -10.75
C LEU A 41 -8.28 0.83 -11.73
N LYS A 42 -8.45 1.50 -12.85
CA LYS A 42 -7.39 1.64 -13.86
C LYS A 42 -6.26 2.54 -13.38
N LEU A 43 -5.07 2.22 -13.84
CA LEU A 43 -3.86 3.03 -13.65
C LEU A 43 -3.28 3.43 -15.00
N PRO A 44 -2.74 4.66 -15.13
CA PRO A 44 -2.11 5.14 -16.35
C PRO A 44 -0.66 4.63 -16.53
N PHE A 45 -0.36 3.40 -16.05
CA PHE A 45 0.98 2.83 -16.03
C PHE A 45 1.01 1.45 -16.71
N ARG A 46 2.20 0.86 -16.79
CA ARG A 46 2.38 -0.52 -17.27
C ARG A 46 1.64 -1.53 -16.41
N LEU A 47 1.70 -1.38 -15.09
CA LEU A 47 0.76 -2.01 -14.16
C LEU A 47 -0.55 -1.22 -14.24
N ASN A 48 -1.50 -1.71 -15.01
CA ASN A 48 -2.67 -0.96 -15.48
C ASN A 48 -3.84 -0.94 -14.50
N HIS A 49 -3.66 -1.41 -13.27
CA HIS A 49 -4.74 -1.49 -12.28
C HIS A 49 -4.23 -1.53 -10.84
N VAL A 50 -5.11 -1.13 -9.93
CA VAL A 50 -5.00 -1.34 -8.48
C VAL A 50 -6.24 -2.07 -7.98
N ASN A 51 -6.08 -2.95 -7.01
CA ASN A 51 -7.16 -3.67 -6.35
C ASN A 51 -7.60 -2.92 -5.10
N ILE A 52 -8.90 -2.71 -4.96
CA ILE A 52 -9.55 -2.08 -3.82
C ILE A 52 -10.49 -3.10 -3.19
N TYR A 53 -10.56 -3.14 -1.87
CA TYR A 53 -11.46 -4.02 -1.16
C TYR A 53 -12.43 -3.25 -0.28
N LEU A 54 -13.67 -3.74 -0.19
CA LEU A 54 -14.67 -3.27 0.75
C LEU A 54 -15.03 -4.42 1.68
N LEU A 55 -14.97 -4.18 2.98
CA LEU A 55 -15.26 -5.16 4.02
C LEU A 55 -16.55 -4.76 4.74
N ALA A 56 -17.52 -5.67 4.82
CA ALA A 56 -18.79 -5.43 5.50
C ALA A 56 -18.57 -5.18 7.01
N ASP A 57 -19.17 -4.13 7.55
CA ASP A 57 -19.09 -3.69 8.95
C ASP A 57 -20.48 -3.30 9.47
N GLY A 58 -21.33 -4.31 9.71
CA GLY A 58 -22.75 -4.14 9.99
C GLY A 58 -23.47 -3.57 8.76
N ASP A 59 -24.18 -2.46 8.93
CA ASP A 59 -24.87 -1.76 7.83
C ASP A 59 -23.93 -0.86 7.01
N ASN A 60 -22.65 -0.84 7.36
CA ASN A 60 -21.63 -0.01 6.71
C ASN A 60 -20.52 -0.88 6.12
N TRP A 61 -19.54 -0.21 5.52
CA TRP A 61 -18.39 -0.85 4.90
C TRP A 61 -17.09 -0.14 5.26
N VAL A 62 -16.03 -0.89 5.38
CA VAL A 62 -14.66 -0.38 5.50
C VAL A 62 -13.99 -0.51 4.15
N ALA A 63 -13.53 0.60 3.59
CA ALA A 63 -12.71 0.56 2.38
C ALA A 63 -11.25 0.32 2.74
N VAL A 64 -10.58 -0.51 1.95
CA VAL A 64 -9.13 -0.74 2.02
C VAL A 64 -8.53 -0.24 0.71
N ASP A 65 -7.77 0.83 0.80
CA ASP A 65 -7.23 1.65 -0.27
C ASP A 65 -8.28 2.46 -1.05
N SER A 66 -7.82 3.43 -1.84
CA SER A 66 -8.70 4.42 -2.45
C SER A 66 -8.56 4.53 -3.97
N GLY A 67 -7.44 4.10 -4.53
CA GLY A 67 -7.12 4.28 -5.93
C GLY A 67 -6.31 5.54 -6.22
N PHE A 68 -6.00 5.74 -7.50
CA PHE A 68 -5.17 6.82 -7.99
C PHE A 68 -5.94 8.14 -8.06
N GLY A 69 -5.31 9.24 -7.64
CA GLY A 69 -5.96 10.56 -7.53
C GLY A 69 -6.09 11.27 -8.86
N ASN A 70 -6.97 10.81 -9.74
CA ASN A 70 -7.29 11.46 -11.00
C ASN A 70 -8.81 11.45 -11.27
N GLU A 71 -9.24 12.20 -12.27
CA GLU A 71 -10.65 12.30 -12.66
C GLU A 71 -11.23 10.97 -13.14
N GLU A 72 -10.44 10.12 -13.80
CA GLU A 72 -10.88 8.82 -14.27
C GLU A 72 -11.25 7.90 -13.11
N SER A 73 -10.43 7.87 -12.05
CA SER A 73 -10.71 7.10 -10.84
C SER A 73 -11.91 7.64 -10.05
N ILE A 74 -12.06 8.97 -9.98
CA ILE A 74 -13.26 9.60 -9.37
C ILE A 74 -14.52 9.22 -10.16
N ALA A 75 -14.47 9.27 -11.49
CA ALA A 75 -15.59 8.88 -12.33
C ALA A 75 -15.93 7.38 -12.17
N ALA A 76 -14.91 6.51 -12.10
CA ALA A 76 -15.11 5.08 -11.85
C ALA A 76 -15.77 4.81 -10.48
N TRP A 77 -15.27 5.44 -9.41
CA TRP A 77 -15.91 5.38 -8.09
C TRP A 77 -17.37 5.85 -8.13
N THR A 78 -17.64 6.96 -8.83
CA THR A 78 -19.00 7.51 -8.95
C THR A 78 -19.92 6.51 -9.63
N ARG A 79 -19.52 5.92 -10.77
CA ARG A 79 -20.32 4.90 -11.46
C ARG A 79 -20.55 3.66 -10.59
N LEU A 80 -19.55 3.21 -9.86
CA LEU A 80 -19.68 2.08 -8.91
C LEU A 80 -20.69 2.41 -7.81
N LEU A 81 -20.63 3.60 -7.22
CA LEU A 81 -21.52 4.04 -6.15
C LEU A 81 -22.94 4.31 -6.63
N ASP A 82 -23.14 4.73 -7.87
CA ASP A 82 -24.45 4.91 -8.47
C ASP A 82 -25.04 3.57 -8.97
N GLY A 83 -24.21 2.56 -9.15
CA GLY A 83 -24.53 1.24 -9.66
C GLY A 83 -24.44 0.12 -8.61
N PRO A 84 -23.49 -0.82 -8.75
CA PRO A 84 -23.42 -2.02 -7.91
C PRO A 84 -23.17 -1.73 -6.43
N LEU A 85 -22.58 -0.60 -6.09
CA LEU A 85 -22.28 -0.18 -4.72
C LEU A 85 -23.26 0.88 -4.18
N LYS A 86 -24.44 1.07 -4.79
CA LYS A 86 -25.42 2.09 -4.36
C LYS A 86 -25.87 1.96 -2.90
N HIS A 87 -25.73 0.77 -2.33
CA HIS A 87 -26.07 0.47 -0.93
C HIS A 87 -24.89 0.68 0.03
N VAL A 88 -23.68 0.90 -0.49
CA VAL A 88 -22.47 0.98 0.31
C VAL A 88 -22.33 2.36 0.97
N LYS A 89 -22.15 2.36 2.28
CA LYS A 89 -21.80 3.52 3.09
C LYS A 89 -20.44 3.24 3.72
N ILE A 90 -19.42 3.96 3.31
CA ILE A 90 -18.06 3.78 3.86
C ILE A 90 -17.99 4.46 5.23
N SER A 91 -17.81 3.67 6.29
CA SER A 91 -17.69 4.13 7.68
C SER A 91 -16.27 4.51 8.08
N ARG A 92 -15.27 3.98 7.37
CA ARG A 92 -13.84 4.30 7.52
C ARG A 92 -13.06 3.84 6.30
N LEU A 93 -11.96 4.54 6.05
CA LEU A 93 -10.99 4.20 5.02
C LEU A 93 -9.69 3.77 5.67
N ILE A 94 -9.23 2.55 5.40
CA ILE A 94 -7.89 2.08 5.74
C ILE A 94 -7.05 2.23 4.50
N VAL A 95 -5.94 2.98 4.58
CA VAL A 95 -4.96 3.07 3.50
C VAL A 95 -3.73 2.30 3.90
N THR A 96 -3.32 1.38 3.03
CA THR A 96 -2.24 0.44 3.33
C THR A 96 -0.87 1.11 3.32
N HIS A 97 -0.62 2.00 2.36
CA HIS A 97 0.65 2.73 2.25
C HIS A 97 0.52 3.99 1.38
N SER A 98 1.60 4.76 1.31
CA SER A 98 1.66 6.12 0.75
C SER A 98 1.78 6.21 -0.78
N HIS A 99 1.78 5.09 -1.51
CA HIS A 99 1.84 5.15 -2.97
C HIS A 99 0.56 5.75 -3.56
N PRO A 100 0.68 6.53 -4.66
CA PRO A 100 -0.44 7.29 -5.22
C PRO A 100 -1.64 6.45 -5.65
N ASP A 101 -1.44 5.19 -6.03
CA ASP A 101 -2.51 4.27 -6.43
C ASP A 101 -3.27 3.65 -5.25
N HIS A 102 -2.78 3.82 -4.03
CA HIS A 102 -3.43 3.40 -2.79
C HIS A 102 -4.00 4.58 -2.01
N VAL A 103 -3.22 5.64 -1.80
CA VAL A 103 -3.63 6.83 -1.03
C VAL A 103 -4.30 7.92 -1.88
N GLY A 104 -4.26 7.78 -3.20
CA GLY A 104 -4.55 8.87 -4.13
C GLY A 104 -5.89 9.56 -3.94
N LEU A 105 -6.96 8.82 -3.73
CA LEU A 105 -8.30 9.37 -3.49
C LEU A 105 -8.70 9.38 -2.00
N ALA A 106 -7.75 9.21 -1.06
CA ALA A 106 -8.08 9.14 0.36
C ALA A 106 -8.81 10.38 0.87
N GLY A 107 -8.37 11.58 0.50
CA GLY A 107 -9.05 12.81 0.87
C GLY A 107 -10.45 12.89 0.29
N TRP A 108 -10.62 12.53 -0.98
CA TRP A 108 -11.92 12.52 -1.65
C TRP A 108 -12.92 11.55 -1.00
N ILE A 109 -12.48 10.33 -0.65
CA ILE A 109 -13.35 9.36 0.04
C ILE A 109 -13.74 9.86 1.44
N VAL A 110 -12.75 10.35 2.20
CA VAL A 110 -12.99 10.88 3.55
C VAL A 110 -13.99 12.02 3.53
N GLU A 111 -13.87 12.95 2.59
CA GLU A 111 -14.80 14.07 2.43
C GLU A 111 -16.20 13.58 2.01
N ARG A 112 -16.28 12.71 1.00
CA ARG A 112 -17.54 12.22 0.44
C ARG A 112 -18.37 11.44 1.46
N PHE A 113 -17.74 10.64 2.33
CA PHE A 113 -18.42 9.79 3.30
C PHE A 113 -18.36 10.33 4.73
N ALA A 114 -17.71 11.46 4.96
CA ALA A 114 -17.45 12.01 6.30
C ALA A 114 -16.86 10.95 7.27
N CYS A 115 -15.96 10.10 6.75
CA CYS A 115 -15.41 8.96 7.48
C CYS A 115 -13.95 9.18 7.88
N PRO A 116 -13.45 8.56 8.97
CA PRO A 116 -12.06 8.68 9.36
C PRO A 116 -11.12 7.96 8.37
N LEU A 117 -9.95 8.58 8.14
CA LEU A 117 -8.78 7.94 7.57
C LEU A 117 -8.06 7.12 8.63
N VAL A 118 -7.65 5.89 8.30
CA VAL A 118 -6.87 4.99 9.16
C VAL A 118 -5.61 4.59 8.42
N MET A 119 -4.43 4.84 9.01
CA MET A 119 -3.13 4.53 8.41
C MET A 119 -2.09 4.19 9.48
N SER A 120 -0.97 3.58 9.10
CA SER A 120 0.22 3.60 9.95
C SER A 120 0.78 5.03 10.04
N GLN A 121 1.46 5.34 11.13
CA GLN A 121 2.03 6.67 11.33
C GLN A 121 3.07 7.00 10.27
N VAL A 122 3.90 6.05 9.92
CA VAL A 122 4.97 6.23 8.95
C VAL A 122 4.38 6.56 7.57
N GLU A 123 3.40 5.79 7.12
CA GLU A 123 2.78 5.99 5.80
C GLU A 123 1.98 7.28 5.70
N TYR A 124 1.27 7.68 6.78
CA TYR A 124 0.61 8.97 6.83
C TYR A 124 1.62 10.12 6.74
N LEU A 125 2.68 10.10 7.58
CA LEU A 125 3.71 11.15 7.55
C LEU A 125 4.48 11.16 6.24
N GLN A 126 4.71 10.01 5.62
CA GLN A 126 5.33 9.90 4.30
C GLN A 126 4.44 10.54 3.22
N SER A 127 3.13 10.33 3.27
CA SER A 127 2.18 10.97 2.36
C SER A 127 2.17 12.49 2.54
N VAL A 128 2.09 12.98 3.78
CA VAL A 128 2.18 14.41 4.11
C VAL A 128 3.53 14.98 3.67
N TYR A 129 4.62 14.24 3.91
CA TYR A 129 5.94 14.61 3.45
C TYR A 129 5.98 14.77 1.93
N HIS A 130 5.35 13.91 1.17
CA HIS A 130 5.28 14.02 -0.28
C HIS A 130 4.37 15.16 -0.74
N GLN A 131 3.30 15.46 -0.04
CA GLN A 131 2.41 16.60 -0.35
C GLN A 131 3.07 17.96 -0.06
N ASN A 132 3.90 18.06 0.96
CA ASN A 132 4.58 19.30 1.34
C ASN A 132 5.95 19.45 0.66
N ARG A 133 6.11 18.98 -0.57
CA ARG A 133 7.35 19.14 -1.32
C ARG A 133 7.55 20.57 -1.77
N GLY A 134 8.64 21.19 -1.36
CA GLY A 134 8.87 22.54 -1.85
C GLY A 134 10.19 23.18 -1.53
N THR A 135 10.95 22.69 -0.57
CA THR A 135 12.22 23.36 -0.29
C THR A 135 13.35 22.86 -1.20
N GLU A 136 14.20 23.79 -1.61
CA GLU A 136 15.38 23.50 -2.43
C GLU A 136 16.34 22.56 -1.69
N GLU A 137 16.48 22.73 -0.37
CA GLU A 137 17.29 21.85 0.48
C GLU A 137 16.90 20.39 0.34
N ARG A 138 15.61 20.16 0.28
CA ARG A 138 15.05 18.82 0.16
C ARG A 138 15.36 18.17 -1.19
N ARG A 139 15.22 18.94 -2.28
CA ARG A 139 15.65 18.49 -3.61
C ARG A 139 17.13 18.20 -3.66
N ASN A 140 17.93 19.05 -3.04
CA ASN A 140 19.39 18.88 -2.97
C ASN A 140 19.76 17.64 -2.16
N ALA A 141 19.09 17.35 -1.04
CA ALA A 141 19.31 16.15 -0.26
C ALA A 141 18.95 14.87 -1.08
N GLN A 142 17.82 14.89 -1.80
CA GLN A 142 17.43 13.78 -2.69
C GLN A 142 18.42 13.62 -3.85
N ARG A 143 18.87 14.72 -4.48
CA ARG A 143 19.90 14.70 -5.53
C ARG A 143 21.18 14.06 -5.02
N LEU A 144 21.67 14.49 -3.85
CA LEU A 144 22.86 13.95 -3.24
C LEU A 144 22.72 12.46 -2.94
N PHE A 145 21.56 12.05 -2.44
CA PHE A 145 21.24 10.63 -2.20
C PHE A 145 21.35 9.81 -3.48
N PHE A 146 20.68 10.19 -4.56
CA PHE A 146 20.73 9.46 -5.83
C PHE A 146 22.14 9.42 -6.43
N ARG A 147 22.86 10.54 -6.40
CA ARG A 147 24.23 10.61 -6.88
C ARG A 147 25.19 9.71 -6.08
N ARG A 148 25.05 9.66 -4.77
CA ARG A 148 25.85 8.75 -3.91
C ARG A 148 25.59 7.28 -4.19
N HIS A 149 24.42 6.96 -4.70
CA HIS A 149 24.04 5.59 -5.10
C HIS A 149 24.31 5.30 -6.59
N GLY A 150 25.14 6.10 -7.26
CA GLY A 150 25.64 5.85 -8.60
C GLY A 150 24.74 6.30 -9.74
N MET A 151 23.66 7.04 -9.47
CA MET A 151 22.82 7.59 -10.52
C MET A 151 23.54 8.76 -11.24
N ASP A 152 23.43 8.79 -12.56
CA ASP A 152 23.88 9.94 -13.36
C ASP A 152 22.95 11.15 -13.17
N GLU A 153 23.39 12.31 -13.68
CA GLU A 153 22.65 13.57 -13.55
C GLU A 153 21.30 13.51 -14.26
N THR A 154 21.26 12.98 -15.48
CA THR A 154 20.05 12.91 -16.31
C THR A 154 18.95 12.07 -15.64
N LEU A 155 19.32 10.90 -15.12
CA LEU A 155 18.39 10.04 -14.40
C LEU A 155 17.94 10.66 -13.08
N THR A 156 18.86 11.31 -12.37
CA THR A 156 18.59 12.04 -11.13
C THR A 156 17.56 13.15 -11.36
N ASP A 157 17.75 13.99 -12.37
CA ASP A 157 16.82 15.08 -12.71
C ASP A 157 15.44 14.53 -13.12
N LYS A 158 15.40 13.45 -13.89
CA LYS A 158 14.16 12.78 -14.25
C LYS A 158 13.40 12.27 -13.02
N LEU A 159 14.09 11.70 -12.04
CA LEU A 159 13.46 11.21 -10.80
C LEU A 159 12.99 12.35 -9.90
N LEU A 160 13.76 13.43 -9.79
CA LEU A 160 13.39 14.63 -9.05
C LEU A 160 12.16 15.32 -9.68
N GLY A 161 12.07 15.32 -11.02
CA GLY A 161 10.90 15.83 -11.76
C GLY A 161 9.63 15.05 -11.45
N ARG A 162 9.68 13.73 -11.40
CA ARG A 162 8.53 12.87 -11.04
C ARG A 162 7.95 13.15 -9.66
N GLY A 163 8.77 13.70 -8.78
CA GLY A 163 8.32 14.07 -7.45
C GLY A 163 7.22 15.12 -7.43
N GLN A 164 7.13 15.99 -8.40
CA GLN A 164 6.06 16.99 -8.52
C GLN A 164 4.74 16.34 -8.96
N GLU A 165 4.80 15.23 -9.67
CA GLU A 165 3.64 14.48 -10.12
C GLU A 165 2.85 13.85 -8.95
N TYR A 166 3.46 13.63 -7.79
CA TYR A 166 2.75 13.10 -6.62
C TYR A 166 1.59 14.02 -6.20
N LEU A 167 1.80 15.34 -6.22
CA LEU A 167 0.76 16.32 -5.86
C LEU A 167 -0.44 16.30 -6.82
N GLN A 168 -0.21 15.91 -8.07
CA GLN A 168 -1.26 15.79 -9.08
C GLN A 168 -2.00 14.45 -9.02
N ARG A 169 -1.49 13.50 -8.23
CA ARG A 169 -1.95 12.10 -8.16
C ARG A 169 -2.55 11.71 -6.81
N VAL A 170 -2.54 12.64 -5.86
CA VAL A 170 -3.05 12.41 -4.51
C VAL A 170 -3.89 13.60 -4.07
N SER A 171 -5.15 13.32 -3.72
CA SER A 171 -6.05 14.31 -3.13
C SER A 171 -5.48 14.83 -1.80
N VAL A 172 -5.85 16.04 -1.41
CA VAL A 172 -5.42 16.59 -0.12
C VAL A 172 -5.85 15.68 1.01
N LEU A 173 -4.89 15.21 1.79
CA LEU A 173 -5.17 14.33 2.93
C LEU A 173 -5.80 15.11 4.08
N PRO A 174 -6.70 14.45 4.86
CA PRO A 174 -7.23 15.05 6.08
C PRO A 174 -6.09 15.39 7.05
N ALA A 175 -6.23 16.50 7.77
CA ALA A 175 -5.23 16.95 8.75
C ALA A 175 -5.11 16.00 9.97
N SER A 176 -6.07 15.10 10.15
CA SER A 176 -6.08 14.10 11.22
C SER A 176 -6.41 12.72 10.67
N TYR A 177 -5.87 11.71 11.33
CA TYR A 177 -6.10 10.29 11.00
C TYR A 177 -6.15 9.45 12.28
N ARG A 178 -6.65 8.24 12.18
CA ARG A 178 -6.55 7.22 13.23
C ARG A 178 -5.35 6.33 12.95
N ARG A 179 -4.44 6.29 13.92
CA ARG A 179 -3.24 5.45 13.80
C ARG A 179 -3.59 4.00 14.05
N ILE A 180 -3.00 3.12 13.21
CA ILE A 180 -2.87 1.69 13.47
C ILE A 180 -1.39 1.31 13.42
N SER A 181 -1.03 0.25 14.15
CA SER A 181 0.36 -0.18 14.32
C SER A 181 0.46 -1.70 14.21
N HIS A 182 1.65 -2.19 13.96
CA HIS A 182 1.92 -3.64 13.98
C HIS A 182 1.43 -4.28 15.28
N GLY A 183 0.69 -5.37 15.16
CA GLY A 183 0.16 -6.12 16.28
C GLY A 183 -1.21 -5.65 16.79
N ASP A 184 -1.69 -4.47 16.37
CA ASP A 184 -3.05 -4.04 16.69
C ASP A 184 -4.08 -5.04 16.17
N GLU A 185 -5.23 -5.10 16.83
CA GLU A 185 -6.39 -5.83 16.37
C GLU A 185 -7.53 -4.87 16.03
N ILE A 186 -8.09 -5.02 14.83
CA ILE A 186 -9.23 -4.24 14.37
C ILE A 186 -10.43 -5.14 14.11
N GLN A 187 -11.57 -4.75 14.69
CA GLN A 187 -12.84 -5.38 14.40
C GLN A 187 -13.48 -4.74 13.17
N ILE A 188 -13.86 -5.58 12.18
CA ILE A 188 -14.64 -5.18 11.00
C ILE A 188 -15.76 -6.21 10.82
N GLY A 189 -16.99 -5.81 11.10
CA GLY A 189 -18.11 -6.72 11.17
C GLY A 189 -17.88 -7.82 12.18
N SER A 190 -18.04 -9.07 11.77
CA SER A 190 -17.77 -10.26 12.60
C SER A 190 -16.28 -10.66 12.62
N ARG A 191 -15.43 -10.04 11.79
CA ARG A 191 -14.02 -10.42 11.62
C ARG A 191 -13.10 -9.61 12.51
N ARG A 192 -12.17 -10.29 13.15
CA ARG A 192 -11.05 -9.68 13.85
C ARG A 192 -9.80 -9.79 12.98
N PHE A 193 -9.29 -8.65 12.55
CA PHE A 193 -8.06 -8.57 11.78
C PHE A 193 -6.89 -8.18 12.65
N LYS A 194 -5.82 -8.94 12.58
CA LYS A 194 -4.52 -8.54 13.10
C LYS A 194 -3.83 -7.63 12.07
N VAL A 195 -3.35 -6.49 12.53
CA VAL A 195 -2.52 -5.59 11.73
C VAL A 195 -1.10 -6.14 11.69
N ILE A 196 -0.59 -6.32 10.50
CA ILE A 196 0.80 -6.67 10.23
C ILE A 196 1.38 -5.53 9.42
N THR A 197 2.56 -5.03 9.79
CA THR A 197 3.26 -4.06 8.96
C THR A 197 4.54 -4.66 8.38
N GLY A 198 4.90 -4.22 7.19
CA GLY A 198 6.10 -4.67 6.48
C GLY A 198 6.80 -3.53 5.76
N GLY A 199 8.13 -3.59 5.77
CA GLY A 199 8.98 -2.69 5.01
C GLY A 199 9.41 -3.30 3.68
N GLY A 200 10.07 -2.50 2.85
CA GLY A 200 10.64 -2.90 1.56
C GLY A 200 9.93 -2.25 0.38
N HIS A 201 8.68 -2.60 0.12
CA HIS A 201 7.86 -1.93 -0.90
C HIS A 201 7.53 -0.49 -0.48
N ALA A 202 7.04 -0.31 0.72
CA ALA A 202 6.88 0.97 1.38
C ALA A 202 7.57 0.93 2.75
N LEU A 203 7.56 2.03 3.51
CA LEU A 203 8.32 2.11 4.77
C LEU A 203 7.68 1.29 5.89
N ASP A 204 6.34 1.30 5.98
CA ASP A 204 5.57 0.63 7.03
C ASP A 204 4.17 0.25 6.51
N GLN A 205 4.15 -0.52 5.40
CA GLN A 205 2.91 -0.92 4.73
C GLN A 205 2.05 -1.77 5.64
N VAL A 206 0.77 -1.42 5.73
CA VAL A 206 -0.23 -2.14 6.50
C VAL A 206 -0.79 -3.32 5.70
N MET A 207 -0.89 -4.46 6.36
CA MET A 207 -1.57 -5.66 5.90
C MET A 207 -2.57 -6.11 6.95
N LEU A 208 -3.67 -6.74 6.55
CA LEU A 208 -4.72 -7.18 7.44
C LEU A 208 -4.90 -8.70 7.36
N TYR A 209 -4.76 -9.39 8.49
CA TYR A 209 -4.90 -10.84 8.57
C TYR A 209 -6.02 -11.26 9.52
N CYS A 210 -7.03 -11.96 8.98
CA CYS A 210 -8.08 -12.63 9.76
C CYS A 210 -7.79 -14.13 9.82
N ALA A 211 -7.37 -14.62 10.98
CA ALA A 211 -7.01 -16.03 11.16
C ALA A 211 -8.23 -16.97 11.06
N ALA A 212 -9.40 -16.51 11.51
CA ALA A 212 -10.64 -17.32 11.50
C ALA A 212 -11.03 -17.72 10.08
N ASP A 213 -10.95 -16.76 9.13
CA ASP A 213 -11.33 -16.98 7.73
C ASP A 213 -10.12 -17.31 6.84
N LYS A 214 -8.91 -17.31 7.39
CA LYS A 214 -7.65 -17.41 6.63
C LYS A 214 -7.57 -16.34 5.51
N LEU A 215 -8.11 -15.17 5.78
CA LEU A 215 -8.17 -14.05 4.85
C LEU A 215 -6.99 -13.11 5.11
N PHE A 216 -6.20 -12.83 4.07
CA PHE A 216 -5.05 -11.95 4.15
C PHE A 216 -5.11 -10.88 3.04
N LEU A 217 -5.26 -9.63 3.45
CA LEU A 217 -5.13 -8.47 2.57
C LEU A 217 -3.69 -7.99 2.64
N SER A 218 -2.89 -8.41 1.68
CA SER A 218 -1.43 -8.20 1.65
C SER A 218 -1.00 -6.91 0.98
N ALA A 219 -1.93 -6.20 0.33
CA ALA A 219 -1.61 -5.07 -0.54
C ALA A 219 -0.40 -5.42 -1.45
N ASP A 220 0.56 -4.53 -1.59
CA ASP A 220 1.73 -4.72 -2.48
C ASP A 220 2.90 -5.45 -1.82
N GLN A 221 2.75 -5.94 -0.58
CA GLN A 221 3.80 -6.73 0.07
C GLN A 221 3.91 -8.14 -0.51
N VAL A 222 2.79 -8.71 -0.95
CA VAL A 222 2.74 -10.02 -1.60
C VAL A 222 1.89 -9.93 -2.85
N LEU A 223 2.51 -10.14 -4.00
CA LEU A 223 1.86 -10.10 -5.32
C LEU A 223 1.88 -11.49 -5.94
N SER A 224 0.78 -11.87 -6.61
CA SER A 224 0.58 -13.24 -7.07
C SER A 224 1.43 -13.65 -8.27
N LYS A 225 1.84 -12.70 -9.11
CA LYS A 225 2.50 -12.96 -10.41
C LYS A 225 3.81 -12.22 -10.61
N ILE A 226 4.10 -11.22 -9.79
CA ILE A 226 5.32 -10.41 -9.88
C ILE A 226 5.90 -10.24 -8.48
N SER A 227 7.19 -9.96 -8.37
CA SER A 227 7.79 -9.53 -7.12
C SER A 227 7.40 -8.07 -6.83
N PRO A 228 7.14 -7.73 -5.57
CA PRO A 228 6.97 -6.33 -5.18
C PRO A 228 8.23 -5.53 -5.49
N SER A 229 8.06 -4.28 -5.89
CA SER A 229 9.18 -3.35 -5.98
C SER A 229 9.72 -3.09 -4.57
N VAL A 230 11.01 -3.30 -4.39
CA VAL A 230 11.69 -2.94 -3.14
C VAL A 230 12.40 -1.61 -3.35
N SER A 231 12.09 -0.63 -2.52
CA SER A 231 12.57 0.74 -2.69
C SER A 231 13.43 1.18 -1.51
N VAL A 232 14.48 1.94 -1.82
CA VAL A 232 15.27 2.65 -0.82
C VAL A 232 14.93 4.13 -0.91
N TRP A 233 14.53 4.70 0.21
CA TRP A 233 14.01 6.06 0.26
C TRP A 233 15.07 7.02 0.79
N ALA A 234 15.18 8.19 0.18
CA ALA A 234 16.12 9.23 0.61
C ALA A 234 15.89 9.71 2.06
N VAL A 235 14.68 9.52 2.59
CA VAL A 235 14.32 9.83 3.98
C VAL A 235 14.79 8.78 4.97
N GLU A 236 15.05 7.55 4.51
CA GLU A 236 15.53 6.42 5.32
C GLU A 236 16.60 5.64 4.54
N PRO A 237 17.80 6.21 4.35
CA PRO A 237 18.84 5.60 3.50
C PRO A 237 19.37 4.26 4.05
N GLU A 238 19.20 4.00 5.34
CA GLU A 238 19.63 2.75 5.98
C GLU A 238 18.65 1.58 5.77
N LEU A 239 17.47 1.83 5.19
CA LEU A 239 16.46 0.80 4.93
C LEU A 239 17.00 -0.33 4.05
N ALA A 240 17.87 -0.03 3.08
CA ALA A 240 18.50 -1.01 2.22
C ALA A 240 19.27 -2.08 3.02
N ARG A 241 19.94 -1.70 4.10
CA ARG A 241 20.66 -2.62 4.97
C ARG A 241 19.74 -3.55 5.74
N ARG A 242 18.58 -3.03 6.17
CA ARG A 242 17.54 -3.82 6.86
C ARG A 242 16.90 -4.85 5.94
N ILE A 243 16.65 -4.48 4.69
CA ILE A 243 16.01 -5.35 3.69
C ILE A 243 16.95 -6.45 3.23
N SER A 244 18.24 -6.14 3.03
CA SER A 244 19.23 -7.11 2.52
C SER A 244 19.65 -8.16 3.55
N GLY A 245 19.25 -8.04 4.81
CA GLY A 245 19.63 -8.97 5.87
C GLY A 245 21.14 -8.98 6.17
N VAL A 246 21.89 -8.06 5.58
CA VAL A 246 23.32 -7.89 5.88
C VAL A 246 23.42 -7.17 7.21
N ALA A 247 23.59 -7.94 8.28
CA ALA A 247 24.01 -7.44 9.57
C ALA A 247 25.44 -6.85 9.39
N GLY A 248 25.50 -5.59 9.01
CA GLY A 248 26.74 -4.82 9.04
C GLY A 248 27.14 -4.64 10.51
N GLU A 249 28.43 -4.78 10.78
CA GLU A 249 29.02 -4.50 12.08
C GLU A 249 28.57 -3.14 12.64
N PRO A 250 28.48 -2.99 13.97
CA PRO A 250 28.08 -1.73 14.59
C PRO A 250 29.07 -0.64 14.18
N HIS A 251 28.65 0.26 13.33
CA HIS A 251 29.44 1.44 13.03
C HIS A 251 29.45 2.37 14.25
N HIS A 252 30.63 2.55 14.84
CA HIS A 252 30.91 3.67 15.71
C HIS A 252 30.53 4.96 14.95
N HIS A 253 29.47 5.63 15.40
CA HIS A 253 29.24 7.02 15.04
C HIS A 253 30.38 7.84 15.65
N PRO A 254 31.16 8.59 14.87
CA PRO A 254 31.93 9.65 15.44
C PRO A 254 30.93 10.66 16.00
N ALA A 255 31.10 10.99 17.29
CA ALA A 255 30.31 12.03 17.95
C ALA A 255 30.42 13.33 17.13
N LEU A 256 29.28 13.98 16.90
CA LEU A 256 29.21 15.37 16.45
C LEU A 256 29.73 16.30 17.53
#